data_2ab291b5f15f6ff0e6a47fd91eefa538
#
_entry.id   2ab291b5f15f6ff0e6a47fd91eefa538
#
_cell.length_a   1.000
_cell.length_b   1.000
_cell.length_c   1.000
_cell.angle_alpha   90.00
_cell.angle_beta   90.00
_cell.angle_gamma   90.00
#
_symmetry.space_group_name_H-M   'P 1'
#
loop_
_entity.id
_entity.type
_entity.pdbx_description
1 polymer ?
#
loop_
_entity_poly.entity_id
_entity_poly.type
_entity_poly.pdbx_seq_one_letter_code
_entity_poly.pdbx_strand_id
1 'polypeptide(L)'
;PDPTLASAKAGAKQMLDFKPDCIIALGGGSAMDAAKIMWVLYEHPEADFMDMAMRFMDIRKRIYTFPKMGEKAYFIAVPTSAGTGSEVTPFAVITDESTGVKYPLADYELLPDMAIIDTDFHMTAPKGLTAASGIDAVSHCLEAYASMMATDYTDGLALKALKTIFEYLPMAYDNGQTDVVAREKMANAATMAGMAFANAFLGVCHSMAHKLGAFHHIPHGIANALMLDEVIRFNAAEVPNKMGTFPQYDRPHTLERYAQVAEYLGLKGKNNAESLENLIHALDKLKARVGIKPTIRDYVPDEQSFLAQLDEMTRQAFDDQCTGANPRYPLMSEIKQMYLNAYYGKSFKEEPLPDAGESADDEHNFKQAYRREKSGVIGTAKED
;
A
#
# COMPACT_ATOMS: atom_id res chain seq x y z
N PRO A 1 18.47 4.06 -2.99
CA PRO A 1 17.04 4.04 -3.21
C PRO A 1 16.73 3.60 -4.65
N ASP A 2 15.58 2.99 -4.85
CA ASP A 2 15.11 2.50 -6.15
C ASP A 2 16.07 1.48 -6.81
N PRO A 3 16.01 0.21 -6.41
CA PRO A 3 16.85 -0.82 -6.99
C PRO A 3 16.51 -1.00 -8.47
N THR A 4 17.57 -1.16 -9.28
CA THR A 4 17.44 -1.27 -10.73
C THR A 4 17.61 -2.71 -11.20
N LEU A 5 16.96 -3.06 -12.30
CA LEU A 5 17.08 -4.40 -12.89
C LEU A 5 18.52 -4.70 -13.30
N ALA A 6 19.26 -3.70 -13.79
CA ALA A 6 20.67 -3.87 -14.12
C ALA A 6 21.52 -4.17 -12.89
N SER A 7 21.27 -3.48 -11.77
CA SER A 7 21.98 -3.75 -10.51
C SER A 7 21.68 -5.15 -9.96
N ALA A 8 20.44 -5.60 -10.05
CA ALA A 8 20.06 -6.95 -9.64
C ALA A 8 20.70 -8.03 -10.54
N LYS A 9 20.73 -7.83 -11.86
CA LYS A 9 21.41 -8.73 -12.79
C LYS A 9 22.94 -8.81 -12.53
N ALA A 10 23.56 -7.66 -12.22
CA ALA A 10 24.98 -7.62 -11.89
C ALA A 10 25.30 -8.38 -10.59
N GLY A 11 24.45 -8.22 -9.56
CA GLY A 11 24.58 -8.95 -8.31
C GLY A 11 24.36 -10.46 -8.48
N ALA A 12 23.34 -10.86 -9.23
CA ALA A 12 23.07 -12.26 -9.53
C ALA A 12 24.25 -12.93 -10.27
N LYS A 13 24.91 -12.20 -11.18
CA LYS A 13 26.12 -12.69 -11.86
C LYS A 13 27.26 -12.97 -10.87
N GLN A 14 27.47 -12.09 -9.88
CA GLN A 14 28.46 -12.33 -8.83
C GLN A 14 28.09 -13.56 -7.97
N MET A 15 26.78 -13.76 -7.69
CA MET A 15 26.31 -14.93 -6.97
C MET A 15 26.54 -16.23 -7.76
N LEU A 16 26.38 -16.22 -9.08
CA LEU A 16 26.67 -17.38 -9.94
C LEU A 16 28.16 -17.80 -9.88
N ASP A 17 29.05 -16.83 -9.75
CA ASP A 17 30.48 -17.09 -9.61
C ASP A 17 30.85 -17.55 -8.19
N PHE A 18 30.28 -16.91 -7.15
CA PHE A 18 30.56 -17.19 -5.75
C PHE A 18 29.86 -18.46 -5.22
N LYS A 19 28.63 -18.74 -5.75
CA LYS A 19 27.76 -19.88 -5.38
C LYS A 19 27.39 -19.90 -3.89
N PRO A 20 26.77 -18.85 -3.36
CA PRO A 20 26.34 -18.83 -1.96
C PRO A 20 25.28 -19.91 -1.69
N ASP A 21 25.32 -20.52 -0.51
CA ASP A 21 24.25 -21.35 0.06
C ASP A 21 23.40 -20.58 1.07
N CYS A 22 23.77 -19.34 1.38
CA CYS A 22 23.03 -18.40 2.22
C CYS A 22 23.22 -16.98 1.70
N ILE A 23 22.10 -16.25 1.58
CA ILE A 23 22.03 -14.84 1.20
C ILE A 23 21.51 -14.05 2.38
N ILE A 24 22.25 -13.04 2.83
CA ILE A 24 21.84 -12.14 3.91
C ILE A 24 21.58 -10.76 3.31
N ALA A 25 20.31 -10.36 3.26
CA ALA A 25 19.86 -9.04 2.81
C ALA A 25 19.78 -8.10 4.00
N LEU A 26 20.84 -7.32 4.24
CA LEU A 26 20.90 -6.31 5.29
C LEU A 26 20.64 -4.92 4.71
N GLY A 27 19.56 -4.26 5.11
CA GLY A 27 19.23 -2.91 4.66
C GLY A 27 17.77 -2.55 4.78
N GLY A 28 17.38 -1.45 4.15
CA GLY A 28 15.97 -1.07 3.98
C GLY A 28 15.29 -1.83 2.86
N GLY A 29 14.02 -1.52 2.56
CA GLY A 29 13.22 -2.19 1.53
C GLY A 29 13.93 -2.30 0.19
N SER A 30 14.54 -1.22 -0.29
CA SER A 30 15.29 -1.23 -1.57
C SER A 30 16.42 -2.26 -1.63
N ALA A 31 17.13 -2.45 -0.54
CA ALA A 31 18.22 -3.44 -0.48
C ALA A 31 17.66 -4.88 -0.45
N MET A 32 16.60 -5.09 0.33
CA MET A 32 15.93 -6.40 0.41
C MET A 32 15.26 -6.77 -0.90
N ASP A 33 14.56 -5.82 -1.54
CA ASP A 33 13.93 -6.03 -2.84
C ASP A 33 14.96 -6.37 -3.93
N ALA A 34 16.07 -5.62 -3.98
CA ALA A 34 17.18 -5.95 -4.88
C ALA A 34 17.71 -7.37 -4.64
N ALA A 35 17.92 -7.73 -3.36
CA ALA A 35 18.43 -9.04 -2.98
C ALA A 35 17.46 -10.18 -3.35
N LYS A 36 16.14 -9.99 -3.19
CA LYS A 36 15.11 -10.94 -3.65
C LYS A 36 15.21 -11.19 -5.16
N ILE A 37 15.36 -10.14 -5.96
CA ILE A 37 15.51 -10.29 -7.42
C ILE A 37 16.86 -10.94 -7.77
N MET A 38 17.94 -10.58 -7.08
CA MET A 38 19.24 -11.25 -7.24
C MET A 38 19.13 -12.74 -6.92
N TRP A 39 18.43 -13.10 -5.86
CA TRP A 39 18.17 -14.48 -5.46
C TRP A 39 17.45 -15.26 -6.55
N VAL A 40 16.35 -14.71 -7.10
CA VAL A 40 15.61 -15.33 -8.21
C VAL A 40 16.53 -15.57 -9.41
N LEU A 41 17.25 -14.53 -9.86
CA LEU A 41 18.13 -14.64 -11.03
C LEU A 41 19.37 -15.53 -10.79
N TYR A 42 19.77 -15.72 -9.53
CA TYR A 42 20.82 -16.66 -9.14
C TYR A 42 20.33 -18.12 -9.20
N GLU A 43 19.16 -18.40 -8.65
CA GLU A 43 18.60 -19.75 -8.64
C GLU A 43 18.09 -20.14 -10.02
N HIS A 44 17.46 -19.21 -10.74
CA HIS A 44 16.78 -19.39 -12.01
C HIS A 44 17.25 -18.36 -13.05
N PRO A 45 18.49 -18.47 -13.56
CA PRO A 45 19.00 -17.52 -14.55
C PRO A 45 18.24 -17.55 -15.89
N GLU A 46 17.45 -18.59 -16.13
CA GLU A 46 16.55 -18.75 -17.27
C GLU A 46 15.22 -18.01 -17.14
N ALA A 47 14.84 -17.55 -15.94
CA ALA A 47 13.57 -16.90 -15.68
C ALA A 47 13.44 -15.58 -16.44
N ASP A 48 12.35 -15.40 -17.16
CA ASP A 48 12.06 -14.14 -17.82
C ASP A 48 11.46 -13.13 -16.83
N PHE A 49 12.08 -11.96 -16.77
CA PHE A 49 11.66 -10.92 -15.85
C PHE A 49 10.25 -10.40 -16.16
N MET A 50 9.90 -10.25 -17.43
CA MET A 50 8.61 -9.72 -17.83
C MET A 50 7.46 -10.67 -17.53
N ASP A 51 7.71 -11.98 -17.62
CA ASP A 51 6.74 -13.00 -17.19
C ASP A 51 6.50 -12.93 -15.68
N MET A 52 7.55 -12.75 -14.88
CA MET A 52 7.45 -12.60 -13.42
C MET A 52 6.74 -11.30 -13.02
N ALA A 53 6.92 -10.23 -13.79
CA ALA A 53 6.31 -8.92 -13.57
C ALA A 53 4.87 -8.82 -14.11
N MET A 54 4.33 -9.90 -14.67
CA MET A 54 2.97 -9.93 -15.20
C MET A 54 1.94 -9.66 -14.11
N ARG A 55 1.01 -8.75 -14.38
CA ARG A 55 -0.09 -8.42 -13.48
C ARG A 55 -1.04 -9.60 -13.28
N PHE A 56 -1.62 -9.67 -12.09
CA PHE A 56 -2.63 -10.67 -11.72
C PHE A 56 -3.72 -10.01 -10.87
N MET A 57 -4.91 -10.57 -10.86
CA MET A 57 -5.99 -10.14 -9.96
C MET A 57 -5.92 -10.86 -8.61
N ASP A 58 -5.45 -12.09 -8.61
CA ASP A 58 -5.29 -12.91 -7.40
C ASP A 58 -3.95 -13.65 -7.52
N ILE A 59 -3.06 -13.41 -6.57
CA ILE A 59 -1.73 -14.03 -6.50
C ILE A 59 -1.78 -15.56 -6.57
N ARG A 60 -2.88 -16.16 -6.15
CA ARG A 60 -3.11 -17.63 -6.18
C ARG A 60 -3.52 -18.15 -7.56
N LYS A 61 -3.84 -17.27 -8.52
CA LYS A 61 -4.40 -17.59 -9.83
C LYS A 61 -3.61 -16.93 -10.96
N ARG A 62 -2.31 -17.07 -10.93
CA ARG A 62 -1.42 -16.50 -11.96
C ARG A 62 -1.39 -17.38 -13.20
N ILE A 63 -1.24 -16.74 -14.37
CA ILE A 63 -0.99 -17.44 -15.64
C ILE A 63 0.45 -17.98 -15.68
N TYR A 64 1.42 -17.16 -15.22
CA TYR A 64 2.82 -17.54 -15.11
C TYR A 64 3.07 -18.30 -13.81
N THR A 65 3.72 -19.45 -13.87
CA THR A 65 4.16 -20.17 -12.69
C THR A 65 5.52 -19.62 -12.27
N PHE A 66 5.56 -18.97 -11.11
CA PHE A 66 6.81 -18.46 -10.56
C PHE A 66 7.75 -19.65 -10.24
N PRO A 67 9.07 -19.53 -10.51
CA PRO A 67 10.01 -20.60 -10.21
C PRO A 67 10.08 -20.85 -8.69
N LYS A 68 10.28 -22.10 -8.31
CA LYS A 68 10.41 -22.48 -6.90
C LYS A 68 11.74 -22.01 -6.36
N MET A 69 11.72 -21.33 -5.21
CA MET A 69 12.88 -20.73 -4.58
C MET A 69 13.42 -21.57 -3.40
N GLY A 70 14.66 -21.26 -2.98
CA GLY A 70 15.27 -21.84 -1.79
C GLY A 70 15.95 -23.20 -2.03
N GLU A 71 16.19 -23.60 -3.28
CA GLU A 71 16.90 -24.83 -3.59
C GLU A 71 18.42 -24.67 -3.55
N LYS A 72 18.95 -23.49 -3.88
CA LYS A 72 20.39 -23.21 -3.89
C LYS A 72 20.85 -22.43 -2.69
N ALA A 73 20.04 -21.48 -2.21
CA ALA A 73 20.44 -20.58 -1.12
C ALA A 73 19.29 -20.27 -0.18
N TYR A 74 19.57 -20.31 1.11
CA TYR A 74 18.69 -19.85 2.17
C TYR A 74 18.69 -18.31 2.23
N PHE A 75 17.52 -17.69 2.29
CA PHE A 75 17.42 -16.23 2.25
C PHE A 75 17.06 -15.64 3.61
N ILE A 76 17.95 -14.80 4.15
CA ILE A 76 17.76 -14.10 5.43
C ILE A 76 17.60 -12.61 5.16
N ALA A 77 16.53 -12.02 5.66
CA ALA A 77 16.29 -10.56 5.59
C ALA A 77 16.52 -9.91 6.95
N VAL A 78 17.29 -8.82 6.97
CA VAL A 78 17.63 -8.06 8.18
C VAL A 78 17.33 -6.59 7.92
N PRO A 79 16.17 -6.07 8.33
CA PRO A 79 15.77 -4.69 8.05
C PRO A 79 16.58 -3.68 8.89
N THR A 80 16.86 -2.52 8.29
CA THR A 80 17.47 -1.36 8.94
C THR A 80 16.54 -0.15 8.99
N SER A 81 15.31 -0.30 8.50
CA SER A 81 14.25 0.70 8.55
C SER A 81 12.96 0.06 9.04
N ALA A 82 12.21 0.78 9.85
CA ALA A 82 10.94 0.33 10.42
C ALA A 82 9.77 0.88 9.59
N GLY A 83 9.45 0.26 8.47
CA GLY A 83 8.39 0.75 7.57
C GLY A 83 7.92 -0.27 6.56
N THR A 84 8.78 -0.68 5.65
CA THR A 84 8.40 -1.45 4.44
C THR A 84 7.90 -2.86 4.70
N GLY A 85 8.36 -3.52 5.80
CA GLY A 85 8.00 -4.90 6.07
C GLY A 85 8.51 -5.90 5.02
N SER A 86 9.48 -5.51 4.15
CA SER A 86 9.97 -6.37 3.06
C SER A 86 10.56 -7.69 3.57
N GLU A 87 11.03 -7.73 4.81
CA GLU A 87 11.55 -8.92 5.48
C GLU A 87 10.51 -10.04 5.67
N VAL A 88 9.22 -9.72 5.58
CA VAL A 88 8.11 -10.67 5.77
C VAL A 88 7.07 -10.61 4.65
N THR A 89 7.42 -10.04 3.50
CA THR A 89 6.48 -9.87 2.38
C THR A 89 6.90 -10.63 1.14
N PRO A 90 5.94 -11.12 0.34
CA PRO A 90 6.18 -11.81 -0.92
C PRO A 90 6.37 -10.83 -2.09
N PHE A 91 6.83 -9.60 -1.81
CA PHE A 91 6.93 -8.53 -2.81
C PHE A 91 8.36 -8.07 -2.99
N ALA A 92 8.68 -7.62 -4.20
CA ALA A 92 9.89 -6.87 -4.52
C ALA A 92 9.59 -5.85 -5.61
N VAL A 93 9.94 -4.58 -5.38
CA VAL A 93 9.76 -3.52 -6.37
C VAL A 93 11.12 -3.21 -7.01
N ILE A 94 11.17 -3.26 -8.35
CA ILE A 94 12.39 -2.99 -9.09
C ILE A 94 12.10 -2.05 -10.27
N THR A 95 13.07 -1.19 -10.58
CA THR A 95 12.98 -0.25 -11.70
C THR A 95 13.70 -0.82 -12.92
N ASP A 96 13.02 -0.86 -14.05
CA ASP A 96 13.66 -1.05 -15.35
C ASP A 96 14.15 0.31 -15.85
N GLU A 97 15.47 0.49 -15.87
CA GLU A 97 16.09 1.75 -16.26
C GLU A 97 15.87 2.09 -17.75
N SER A 98 15.63 1.09 -18.58
CA SER A 98 15.43 1.30 -20.02
C SER A 98 14.09 1.97 -20.31
N THR A 99 13.11 1.74 -19.47
CA THR A 99 11.73 2.27 -19.62
C THR A 99 11.38 3.29 -18.53
N GLY A 100 12.15 3.35 -17.42
CA GLY A 100 11.84 4.14 -16.25
C GLY A 100 10.64 3.59 -15.44
N VAL A 101 10.14 2.41 -15.77
CA VAL A 101 8.96 1.82 -15.15
C VAL A 101 9.36 1.01 -13.92
N LYS A 102 8.61 1.18 -12.84
CA LYS A 102 8.71 0.34 -11.63
C LYS A 102 7.77 -0.86 -11.75
N TYR A 103 8.34 -2.05 -11.58
CA TYR A 103 7.62 -3.31 -11.60
C TYR A 103 7.55 -3.90 -10.20
N PRO A 104 6.36 -4.03 -9.61
CA PRO A 104 6.16 -4.83 -8.42
C PRO A 104 6.09 -6.32 -8.82
N LEU A 105 7.05 -7.10 -8.36
CA LEU A 105 6.97 -8.56 -8.40
C LEU A 105 6.28 -9.04 -7.13
N ALA A 106 5.38 -9.99 -7.27
CA ALA A 106 4.65 -10.56 -6.15
C ALA A 106 4.45 -12.04 -6.35
N ASP A 107 5.08 -12.84 -5.50
CA ASP A 107 4.86 -14.27 -5.40
C ASP A 107 5.31 -14.78 -4.02
N TYR A 108 4.62 -15.78 -3.48
CA TYR A 108 4.97 -16.37 -2.19
C TYR A 108 6.38 -16.95 -2.15
N GLU A 109 6.93 -17.34 -3.29
CA GLU A 109 8.32 -17.81 -3.44
C GLU A 109 9.35 -16.71 -3.13
N LEU A 110 8.96 -15.43 -3.12
CA LEU A 110 9.83 -14.31 -2.74
C LEU A 110 9.87 -14.04 -1.23
N LEU A 111 9.10 -14.77 -0.43
CA LEU A 111 9.19 -14.64 1.03
C LEU A 111 10.58 -15.06 1.52
N PRO A 112 11.24 -14.24 2.34
CA PRO A 112 12.46 -14.67 3.02
C PRO A 112 12.21 -15.91 3.89
N ASP A 113 13.19 -16.81 3.93
CA ASP A 113 13.15 -17.98 4.82
C ASP A 113 13.27 -17.60 6.29
N MET A 114 13.95 -16.49 6.57
CA MET A 114 14.13 -15.95 7.93
C MET A 114 14.16 -14.42 7.90
N ALA A 115 13.48 -13.80 8.85
CA ALA A 115 13.60 -12.39 9.17
C ALA A 115 14.30 -12.23 10.54
N ILE A 116 15.34 -11.40 10.61
CA ILE A 116 16.03 -11.07 11.85
C ILE A 116 15.79 -9.60 12.15
N ILE A 117 15.01 -9.33 13.18
CA ILE A 117 14.67 -7.97 13.62
C ILE A 117 15.62 -7.62 14.77
N ASP A 118 16.71 -6.94 14.43
CA ASP A 118 17.71 -6.49 15.39
C ASP A 118 17.65 -4.97 15.53
N THR A 119 17.35 -4.52 16.74
CA THR A 119 17.16 -3.09 17.05
C THR A 119 18.42 -2.27 16.81
N ASP A 120 19.60 -2.84 16.96
CA ASP A 120 20.88 -2.13 16.78
C ASP A 120 21.01 -1.56 15.36
N PHE A 121 20.49 -2.26 14.35
CA PHE A 121 20.51 -1.77 12.97
C PHE A 121 19.54 -0.61 12.70
N HIS A 122 18.58 -0.34 13.62
CA HIS A 122 17.63 0.75 13.52
C HIS A 122 18.08 2.02 14.26
N MET A 123 19.06 1.91 15.19
CA MET A 123 19.44 3.02 16.07
C MET A 123 19.99 4.24 15.34
N THR A 124 20.63 4.02 14.19
CA THR A 124 21.24 5.10 13.41
C THR A 124 20.31 5.76 12.40
N ALA A 125 19.06 5.31 12.28
CA ALA A 125 18.12 5.84 11.31
C ALA A 125 17.84 7.33 11.57
N PRO A 126 18.01 8.21 10.56
CA PRO A 126 17.78 9.63 10.71
C PRO A 126 16.28 9.94 10.88
N LYS A 127 15.97 11.12 11.47
CA LYS A 127 14.59 11.55 11.74
C LYS A 127 13.68 11.50 10.50
N GLY A 128 14.16 11.96 9.36
CA GLY A 128 13.37 11.95 8.12
C GLY A 128 13.02 10.54 7.66
N LEU A 129 13.95 9.58 7.77
CA LEU A 129 13.66 8.18 7.48
C LEU A 129 12.70 7.59 8.51
N THR A 130 12.90 7.87 9.80
CA THR A 130 12.00 7.41 10.87
C THR A 130 10.57 7.88 10.65
N ALA A 131 10.38 9.17 10.29
CA ALA A 131 9.06 9.73 9.98
C ALA A 131 8.42 9.06 8.76
N ALA A 132 9.15 9.03 7.64
CA ALA A 132 8.65 8.47 6.39
C ALA A 132 8.28 6.99 6.54
N SER A 133 9.21 6.18 7.07
CA SER A 133 8.96 4.73 7.24
C SER A 133 7.88 4.44 8.28
N GLY A 134 7.79 5.22 9.35
CA GLY A 134 6.76 5.04 10.36
C GLY A 134 5.35 5.33 9.84
N ILE A 135 5.17 6.40 9.04
CA ILE A 135 3.87 6.68 8.40
C ILE A 135 3.57 5.71 7.26
N ASP A 136 4.59 5.20 6.58
CA ASP A 136 4.43 4.10 5.63
C ASP A 136 3.79 2.87 6.31
N ALA A 137 4.32 2.47 7.46
CA ALA A 137 3.74 1.37 8.25
C ALA A 137 2.31 1.68 8.74
N VAL A 138 1.97 2.94 9.06
CA VAL A 138 0.58 3.36 9.33
C VAL A 138 -0.31 3.12 8.12
N SER A 139 0.16 3.49 6.93
CA SER A 139 -0.59 3.29 5.68
C SER A 139 -0.79 1.80 5.39
N HIS A 140 0.23 0.98 5.59
CA HIS A 140 0.14 -0.49 5.49
C HIS A 140 -0.95 -1.05 6.40
N CYS A 141 -0.99 -0.63 7.66
CA CYS A 141 -2.00 -1.09 8.62
C CYS A 141 -3.42 -0.70 8.19
N LEU A 142 -3.63 0.55 7.79
CA LEU A 142 -4.96 1.06 7.44
C LEU A 142 -5.47 0.48 6.13
N GLU A 143 -4.61 0.33 5.13
CA GLU A 143 -5.01 -0.30 3.87
C GLU A 143 -5.25 -1.80 4.05
N ALA A 144 -4.38 -2.53 4.76
CA ALA A 144 -4.60 -3.94 5.06
C ALA A 144 -5.89 -4.17 5.84
N TYR A 145 -6.20 -3.30 6.83
CA TYR A 145 -7.42 -3.40 7.62
C TYR A 145 -8.67 -3.12 6.79
N ALA A 146 -8.62 -2.15 5.88
CA ALA A 146 -9.75 -1.80 5.01
C ALA A 146 -9.87 -2.69 3.76
N SER A 147 -8.84 -3.47 3.44
CA SER A 147 -8.77 -4.29 2.23
C SER A 147 -9.93 -5.28 2.12
N MET A 148 -10.33 -5.56 0.89
CA MET A 148 -11.29 -6.63 0.58
C MET A 148 -10.76 -8.03 0.89
N MET A 149 -9.46 -8.19 1.09
CA MET A 149 -8.80 -9.44 1.46
C MET A 149 -8.49 -9.54 2.96
N ALA A 150 -8.96 -8.57 3.77
CA ALA A 150 -8.76 -8.56 5.21
C ALA A 150 -9.37 -9.81 5.88
N THR A 151 -8.72 -10.27 6.93
CA THR A 151 -9.12 -11.41 7.76
C THR A 151 -8.90 -11.09 9.23
N ASP A 152 -9.49 -11.86 10.14
CA ASP A 152 -9.26 -11.71 11.58
C ASP A 152 -7.75 -11.74 11.95
N TYR A 153 -6.95 -12.51 11.23
CA TYR A 153 -5.50 -12.59 11.43
C TYR A 153 -4.80 -11.28 11.02
N THR A 154 -5.12 -10.76 9.83
CA THR A 154 -4.54 -9.50 9.34
C THR A 154 -5.02 -8.32 10.16
N ASP A 155 -6.26 -8.33 10.61
CA ASP A 155 -6.86 -7.31 11.46
C ASP A 155 -6.15 -7.21 12.82
N GLY A 156 -5.91 -8.36 13.46
CA GLY A 156 -5.19 -8.39 14.72
C GLY A 156 -3.78 -7.83 14.62
N LEU A 157 -3.04 -8.17 13.55
CA LEU A 157 -1.71 -7.64 13.28
C LEU A 157 -1.73 -6.14 12.98
N ALA A 158 -2.62 -5.70 12.08
CA ALA A 158 -2.74 -4.31 11.68
C ALA A 158 -3.11 -3.38 12.85
N LEU A 159 -4.11 -3.75 13.65
CA LEU A 159 -4.53 -2.97 14.81
C LEU A 159 -3.44 -2.87 15.87
N LYS A 160 -2.77 -3.99 16.18
CA LYS A 160 -1.68 -4.00 17.14
C LYS A 160 -0.51 -3.15 16.68
N ALA A 161 -0.11 -3.29 15.41
CA ALA A 161 0.94 -2.49 14.80
C ALA A 161 0.59 -1.00 14.85
N LEU A 162 -0.60 -0.63 14.40
CA LEU A 162 -1.06 0.75 14.33
C LEU A 162 -1.02 1.43 15.71
N LYS A 163 -1.56 0.78 16.75
CA LYS A 163 -1.52 1.30 18.13
C LYS A 163 -0.10 1.50 18.61
N THR A 164 0.79 0.55 18.32
CA THR A 164 2.20 0.64 18.68
C THR A 164 2.88 1.81 17.97
N ILE A 165 2.57 2.03 16.69
CA ILE A 165 3.15 3.16 15.91
C ILE A 165 2.67 4.49 16.48
N PHE A 166 1.37 4.64 16.78
CA PHE A 166 0.85 5.88 17.36
C PHE A 166 1.53 6.24 18.69
N GLU A 167 1.88 5.25 19.49
CA GLU A 167 2.55 5.43 20.77
C GLU A 167 4.05 5.76 20.60
N TYR A 168 4.77 4.97 19.79
CA TYR A 168 6.23 4.96 19.78
C TYR A 168 6.88 5.74 18.63
N LEU A 169 6.16 6.04 17.52
CA LEU A 169 6.74 6.81 16.42
C LEU A 169 7.22 8.22 16.86
N PRO A 170 6.45 8.98 17.64
CA PRO A 170 6.95 10.28 18.15
C PRO A 170 8.21 10.13 19.01
N MET A 171 8.28 9.10 19.83
CA MET A 171 9.44 8.82 20.69
C MET A 171 10.68 8.43 19.86
N ALA A 172 10.51 7.53 18.90
CA ALA A 172 11.56 7.13 17.97
C ALA A 172 12.03 8.30 17.09
N TYR A 173 11.14 9.20 16.71
CA TYR A 173 11.48 10.41 15.97
C TYR A 173 12.32 11.40 16.81
N ASP A 174 11.95 11.62 18.07
CA ASP A 174 12.65 12.55 18.95
C ASP A 174 14.01 12.03 19.41
N ASN A 175 14.03 10.81 19.92
CA ASN A 175 15.12 10.24 20.70
C ASN A 175 15.63 8.90 20.14
N GLY A 176 15.31 8.55 18.91
CA GLY A 176 15.56 7.22 18.35
C GLY A 176 17.03 6.78 18.32
N GLN A 177 17.99 7.70 18.46
CA GLN A 177 19.41 7.34 18.58
C GLN A 177 19.80 6.80 19.95
N THR A 178 18.95 6.99 20.95
CA THR A 178 19.20 6.60 22.35
C THR A 178 18.06 5.80 22.96
N ASP A 179 16.85 5.86 22.38
CA ASP A 179 15.68 5.15 22.86
C ASP A 179 15.56 3.79 22.15
N VAL A 180 16.22 2.79 22.71
CA VAL A 180 16.22 1.41 22.21
C VAL A 180 14.81 0.84 22.22
N VAL A 181 14.00 1.14 23.24
CA VAL A 181 12.64 0.61 23.37
C VAL A 181 11.75 1.15 22.25
N ALA A 182 11.80 2.45 21.99
CA ALA A 182 11.02 3.04 20.91
C ALA A 182 11.43 2.44 19.53
N ARG A 183 12.71 2.22 19.30
CA ARG A 183 13.20 1.57 18.07
C ARG A 183 12.73 0.12 17.94
N GLU A 184 12.85 -0.66 19.01
CA GLU A 184 12.35 -2.04 19.04
C GLU A 184 10.85 -2.11 18.74
N LYS A 185 10.06 -1.25 19.40
CA LYS A 185 8.61 -1.20 19.19
C LYS A 185 8.25 -0.81 17.76
N MET A 186 8.96 0.15 17.18
CA MET A 186 8.74 0.54 15.78
C MET A 186 9.15 -0.55 14.80
N ALA A 187 10.28 -1.23 15.00
CA ALA A 187 10.72 -2.34 14.17
C ALA A 187 9.69 -3.49 14.20
N ASN A 188 9.26 -3.90 15.40
CA ASN A 188 8.24 -4.94 15.55
C ASN A 188 6.90 -4.54 14.93
N ALA A 189 6.48 -3.29 15.08
CA ALA A 189 5.24 -2.79 14.49
C ALA A 189 5.30 -2.79 12.95
N ALA A 190 6.42 -2.37 12.36
CA ALA A 190 6.62 -2.41 10.91
C ALA A 190 6.56 -3.85 10.36
N THR A 191 7.19 -4.79 11.04
CA THR A 191 7.12 -6.22 10.68
C THR A 191 5.69 -6.77 10.80
N MET A 192 4.96 -6.44 11.88
CA MET A 192 3.54 -6.82 12.00
C MET A 192 2.67 -6.22 10.90
N ALA A 193 2.90 -4.94 10.54
CA ALA A 193 2.22 -4.31 9.40
C ALA A 193 2.55 -5.04 8.09
N GLY A 194 3.83 -5.43 7.91
CA GLY A 194 4.29 -6.25 6.79
C GLY A 194 3.54 -7.58 6.68
N MET A 195 3.41 -8.31 7.77
CA MET A 195 2.66 -9.57 7.83
C MET A 195 1.17 -9.36 7.51
N ALA A 196 0.59 -8.24 7.96
CA ALA A 196 -0.81 -7.92 7.68
C ALA A 196 -1.03 -7.70 6.17
N PHE A 197 -0.30 -6.77 5.55
CA PHE A 197 -0.53 -6.47 4.14
C PHE A 197 0.03 -7.54 3.18
N ALA A 198 1.00 -8.34 3.59
CA ALA A 198 1.44 -9.50 2.80
C ALA A 198 0.28 -10.47 2.50
N ASN A 199 -0.71 -10.53 3.39
CA ASN A 199 -1.89 -11.40 3.27
C ASN A 199 -3.16 -10.64 2.83
N ALA A 200 -3.33 -9.38 3.24
CA ALA A 200 -4.50 -8.57 2.91
C ALA A 200 -4.32 -7.68 1.67
N PHE A 201 -3.11 -7.56 1.16
CA PHE A 201 -2.73 -6.59 0.13
C PHE A 201 -2.87 -5.13 0.60
N LEU A 202 -2.62 -4.22 -0.34
CA LEU A 202 -2.72 -2.77 -0.17
C LEU A 202 -3.86 -2.22 -1.03
N GLY A 203 -3.98 -0.92 -1.12
CA GLY A 203 -5.05 -0.26 -1.87
C GLY A 203 -4.57 0.92 -2.70
N VAL A 204 -5.51 1.80 -3.03
CA VAL A 204 -5.27 2.93 -3.93
C VAL A 204 -4.33 3.99 -3.35
N CYS A 205 -4.13 4.04 -2.02
CA CYS A 205 -3.15 4.94 -1.41
C CYS A 205 -1.74 4.62 -1.92
N HIS A 206 -1.34 3.35 -1.85
CA HIS A 206 -0.06 2.90 -2.39
C HIS A 206 0.03 3.06 -3.91
N SER A 207 -1.04 2.75 -4.64
CA SER A 207 -1.09 2.95 -6.09
C SER A 207 -0.78 4.39 -6.48
N MET A 208 -1.36 5.36 -5.76
CA MET A 208 -1.13 6.78 -5.99
C MET A 208 0.25 7.23 -5.51
N ALA A 209 0.69 6.75 -4.34
CA ALA A 209 2.00 7.07 -3.79
C ALA A 209 3.16 6.60 -4.68
N HIS A 210 3.04 5.44 -5.33
CA HIS A 210 4.02 4.95 -6.30
C HIS A 210 4.27 5.97 -7.42
N LYS A 211 3.22 6.65 -7.89
CA LYS A 211 3.34 7.60 -8.99
C LYS A 211 3.92 8.94 -8.52
N LEU A 212 3.58 9.39 -7.32
CA LEU A 212 4.25 10.55 -6.71
C LEU A 212 5.76 10.32 -6.55
N GLY A 213 6.15 9.11 -6.17
CA GLY A 213 7.57 8.73 -6.13
C GLY A 213 8.23 8.67 -7.51
N ALA A 214 7.55 8.08 -8.50
CA ALA A 214 8.10 7.89 -9.84
C ALA A 214 8.23 9.22 -10.61
N PHE A 215 7.24 10.10 -10.55
CA PHE A 215 7.19 11.33 -11.34
C PHE A 215 7.80 12.54 -10.63
N HIS A 216 7.72 12.59 -9.31
CA HIS A 216 8.15 13.76 -8.51
C HIS A 216 9.22 13.45 -7.47
N HIS A 217 9.73 12.22 -7.44
CA HIS A 217 10.79 11.79 -6.51
C HIS A 217 10.47 12.00 -5.03
N ILE A 218 9.18 12.02 -4.66
CA ILE A 218 8.75 12.10 -3.28
C ILE A 218 9.09 10.76 -2.60
N PRO A 219 9.75 10.75 -1.42
CA PRO A 219 10.01 9.52 -0.68
C PRO A 219 8.72 8.74 -0.42
N HIS A 220 8.75 7.42 -0.59
CA HIS A 220 7.56 6.56 -0.60
C HIS A 220 6.63 6.77 0.59
N GLY A 221 7.15 6.71 1.82
CA GLY A 221 6.31 6.92 3.00
C GLY A 221 5.74 8.33 3.13
N ILE A 222 6.44 9.34 2.58
CA ILE A 222 5.89 10.70 2.49
C ILE A 222 4.75 10.74 1.47
N ALA A 223 4.92 10.10 0.31
CA ALA A 223 3.89 10.03 -0.71
C ALA A 223 2.61 9.34 -0.18
N ASN A 224 2.77 8.24 0.58
CA ASN A 224 1.65 7.61 1.28
C ASN A 224 0.99 8.55 2.29
N ALA A 225 1.78 9.25 3.11
CA ALA A 225 1.26 10.21 4.09
C ALA A 225 0.39 11.32 3.45
N LEU A 226 0.78 11.78 2.26
CA LEU A 226 0.07 12.83 1.52
C LEU A 226 -1.25 12.36 0.91
N MET A 227 -1.37 11.08 0.59
CA MET A 227 -2.56 10.51 -0.02
C MET A 227 -3.53 9.89 0.98
N LEU A 228 -3.05 9.51 2.16
CA LEU A 228 -3.75 8.66 3.11
C LEU A 228 -5.13 9.19 3.51
N ASP A 229 -5.23 10.47 3.88
CA ASP A 229 -6.48 11.07 4.37
C ASP A 229 -7.55 11.14 3.26
N GLU A 230 -7.11 11.48 2.04
CA GLU A 230 -7.98 11.53 0.88
C GLU A 230 -8.54 10.14 0.56
N VAL A 231 -7.68 9.12 0.62
CA VAL A 231 -8.08 7.73 0.36
C VAL A 231 -9.00 7.20 1.46
N ILE A 232 -8.74 7.53 2.73
CA ILE A 232 -9.63 7.15 3.84
C ILE A 232 -11.01 7.75 3.63
N ARG A 233 -11.12 9.03 3.29
CA ARG A 233 -12.41 9.69 3.00
C ARG A 233 -13.11 9.09 1.79
N PHE A 234 -12.36 8.84 0.73
CA PHE A 234 -12.88 8.19 -0.47
C PHE A 234 -13.45 6.80 -0.17
N ASN A 235 -12.69 5.98 0.57
CA ASN A 235 -13.10 4.62 0.92
C ASN A 235 -14.29 4.59 1.89
N ALA A 236 -14.40 5.58 2.78
CA ALA A 236 -15.45 5.67 3.79
C ALA A 236 -16.77 6.26 3.26
N ALA A 237 -16.80 6.81 2.05
CA ALA A 237 -18.02 7.37 1.47
C ALA A 237 -19.08 6.29 1.26
N GLU A 238 -20.32 6.59 1.65
CA GLU A 238 -21.42 5.62 1.61
C GLU A 238 -21.99 5.39 0.21
N VAL A 239 -21.70 6.28 -0.71
CA VAL A 239 -22.23 6.27 -2.07
C VAL A 239 -21.15 6.58 -3.11
N PRO A 240 -21.36 6.17 -4.34
CA PRO A 240 -22.16 5.06 -4.82
C PRO A 240 -21.46 3.73 -4.54
N ASN A 241 -22.23 2.66 -4.44
CA ASN A 241 -21.72 1.32 -4.15
C ASN A 241 -20.93 0.75 -5.33
N LYS A 242 -19.70 1.21 -5.52
CA LYS A 242 -18.78 0.54 -6.41
C LYS A 242 -18.15 -0.61 -5.65
N MET A 243 -18.53 -1.80 -6.00
CA MET A 243 -17.96 -3.00 -5.43
C MET A 243 -16.55 -3.21 -5.99
N GLY A 244 -15.69 -3.78 -5.17
CA GLY A 244 -14.39 -4.24 -5.64
C GLY A 244 -14.49 -5.46 -6.55
N THR A 245 -13.33 -5.97 -6.95
CA THR A 245 -13.23 -7.12 -7.88
C THR A 245 -13.53 -8.48 -7.24
N PHE A 246 -13.72 -8.55 -5.93
CA PHE A 246 -13.95 -9.79 -5.21
C PHE A 246 -15.44 -10.01 -4.97
N PRO A 247 -16.04 -11.05 -5.58
CA PRO A 247 -17.49 -11.27 -5.53
C PRO A 247 -18.04 -11.66 -4.16
N GLN A 248 -17.19 -12.04 -3.22
CA GLN A 248 -17.57 -12.32 -1.83
C GLN A 248 -17.81 -11.06 -0.98
N TYR A 249 -17.57 -9.89 -1.53
CA TYR A 249 -17.74 -8.63 -0.84
C TYR A 249 -19.13 -8.07 -1.10
N ASP A 250 -20.06 -8.32 -0.18
CA ASP A 250 -21.49 -8.02 -0.37
C ASP A 250 -21.79 -6.53 -0.37
N ARG A 251 -21.04 -5.74 0.41
CA ARG A 251 -21.23 -4.29 0.52
C ARG A 251 -19.98 -3.65 1.14
N PRO A 252 -19.69 -2.37 0.83
CA PRO A 252 -18.64 -1.62 1.52
C PRO A 252 -18.99 -1.45 3.01
N HIS A 253 -18.05 -1.83 3.88
CA HIS A 253 -18.15 -1.59 5.35
C HIS A 253 -17.06 -0.63 5.83
N THR A 254 -16.44 0.10 4.93
CA THR A 254 -15.18 0.76 5.21
C THR A 254 -15.31 1.88 6.25
N LEU A 255 -16.44 2.60 6.25
CA LEU A 255 -16.72 3.59 7.31
C LEU A 255 -16.75 2.92 8.70
N GLU A 256 -17.45 1.78 8.81
CA GLU A 256 -17.52 1.00 10.06
C GLU A 256 -16.13 0.47 10.46
N ARG A 257 -15.36 -0.04 9.49
CA ARG A 257 -14.00 -0.54 9.73
C ARG A 257 -13.06 0.56 10.25
N TYR A 258 -13.10 1.75 9.67
CA TYR A 258 -12.32 2.89 10.18
C TYR A 258 -12.82 3.37 11.55
N ALA A 259 -14.12 3.30 11.82
CA ALA A 259 -14.65 3.60 13.15
C ALA A 259 -14.17 2.59 14.20
N GLN A 260 -14.03 1.31 13.86
CA GLN A 260 -13.44 0.29 14.71
C GLN A 260 -11.96 0.57 15.00
N VAL A 261 -11.19 1.00 13.99
CA VAL A 261 -9.82 1.46 14.19
C VAL A 261 -9.77 2.63 15.19
N ALA A 262 -10.63 3.63 14.99
CA ALA A 262 -10.71 4.79 15.89
C ALA A 262 -11.03 4.34 17.33
N GLU A 263 -11.99 3.45 17.50
CA GLU A 263 -12.34 2.90 18.83
C GLU A 263 -11.17 2.17 19.48
N TYR A 264 -10.45 1.34 18.70
CA TYR A 264 -9.28 0.61 19.20
C TYR A 264 -8.15 1.54 19.65
N LEU A 265 -8.00 2.70 18.98
CA LEU A 265 -7.04 3.74 19.34
C LEU A 265 -7.54 4.66 20.48
N GLY A 266 -8.76 4.46 20.99
CA GLY A 266 -9.35 5.34 22.00
C GLY A 266 -9.89 6.66 21.47
N LEU A 267 -10.19 6.73 20.18
CA LEU A 267 -10.66 7.92 19.44
C LEU A 267 -12.16 7.85 19.08
N LYS A 268 -12.92 6.97 19.75
CA LYS A 268 -14.34 6.76 19.46
C LYS A 268 -15.13 8.06 19.52
N GLY A 269 -15.91 8.34 18.47
CA GLY A 269 -16.88 9.41 18.40
C GLY A 269 -18.30 8.94 18.79
N LYS A 270 -19.28 9.80 18.67
CA LYS A 270 -20.70 9.49 18.94
C LYS A 270 -21.32 8.55 17.89
N ASN A 271 -20.75 8.55 16.70
CA ASN A 271 -21.13 7.69 15.58
C ASN A 271 -19.91 7.40 14.70
N ASN A 272 -20.07 6.56 13.68
CA ASN A 272 -18.98 6.15 12.79
C ASN A 272 -18.36 7.34 12.04
N ALA A 273 -19.15 8.31 11.62
CA ALA A 273 -18.63 9.49 10.91
C ALA A 273 -17.77 10.37 11.83
N GLU A 274 -18.18 10.59 13.08
CA GLU A 274 -17.36 11.33 14.06
C GLU A 274 -16.09 10.53 14.43
N SER A 275 -16.17 9.21 14.54
CA SER A 275 -15.02 8.34 14.76
C SER A 275 -14.02 8.42 13.61
N LEU A 276 -14.49 8.46 12.36
CA LEU A 276 -13.66 8.66 11.18
C LEU A 276 -12.91 10.00 11.23
N GLU A 277 -13.63 11.10 11.52
CA GLU A 277 -13.01 12.43 11.61
C GLU A 277 -11.97 12.49 12.75
N ASN A 278 -12.24 11.84 13.88
CA ASN A 278 -11.28 11.74 14.98
C ASN A 278 -10.02 10.96 14.57
N LEU A 279 -10.17 9.88 13.79
CA LEU A 279 -9.06 9.11 13.25
C LEU A 279 -8.20 9.99 12.31
N ILE A 280 -8.82 10.64 11.34
CA ILE A 280 -8.11 11.50 10.38
C ILE A 280 -7.38 12.63 11.11
N HIS A 281 -8.04 13.28 12.08
CA HIS A 281 -7.40 14.32 12.87
C HIS A 281 -6.20 13.81 13.70
N ALA A 282 -6.28 12.59 14.22
CA ALA A 282 -5.16 11.95 14.92
C ALA A 282 -4.00 11.63 13.96
N LEU A 283 -4.30 11.18 12.73
CA LEU A 283 -3.31 10.99 11.68
C LEU A 283 -2.61 12.29 11.29
N ASP A 284 -3.36 13.37 11.10
CA ASP A 284 -2.80 14.70 10.81
C ASP A 284 -1.87 15.19 11.91
N LYS A 285 -2.29 15.02 13.17
CA LYS A 285 -1.45 15.34 14.31
C LYS A 285 -0.17 14.51 14.34
N LEU A 286 -0.26 13.21 14.06
CA LEU A 286 0.91 12.34 14.03
C LEU A 286 1.87 12.74 12.91
N LYS A 287 1.36 12.98 11.69
CA LYS A 287 2.16 13.45 10.55
C LYS A 287 2.87 14.76 10.86
N ALA A 288 2.13 15.74 11.37
CA ALA A 288 2.70 17.04 11.77
C ALA A 288 3.74 16.89 12.88
N ARG A 289 3.51 16.02 13.87
CA ARG A 289 4.40 15.75 14.99
C ARG A 289 5.76 15.21 14.55
N VAL A 290 5.81 14.46 13.46
CA VAL A 290 7.04 13.91 12.89
C VAL A 290 7.55 14.73 11.69
N GLY A 291 7.06 15.94 11.50
CA GLY A 291 7.58 16.92 10.56
C GLY A 291 7.20 16.69 9.10
N ILE A 292 6.16 15.91 8.82
CA ILE A 292 5.61 15.74 7.45
C ILE A 292 4.72 16.92 7.13
N LYS A 293 4.97 17.56 6.00
CA LYS A 293 4.17 18.68 5.50
C LYS A 293 2.84 18.20 4.91
N PRO A 294 1.77 19.04 4.97
CA PRO A 294 0.40 18.56 4.74
C PRO A 294 0.03 18.34 3.26
N THR A 295 0.72 18.96 2.30
CA THR A 295 0.26 18.98 0.90
C THR A 295 1.33 18.51 -0.06
N ILE A 296 0.91 17.98 -1.21
CA ILE A 296 1.85 17.64 -2.31
C ILE A 296 2.58 18.92 -2.77
N ARG A 297 1.93 20.08 -2.75
CA ARG A 297 2.52 21.36 -3.14
C ARG A 297 3.74 21.74 -2.30
N ASP A 298 3.78 21.32 -1.05
CA ASP A 298 4.93 21.56 -0.15
C ASP A 298 6.20 20.84 -0.59
N TYR A 299 6.05 19.76 -1.39
CA TYR A 299 7.13 18.94 -1.94
C TYR A 299 7.34 19.18 -3.43
N VAL A 300 6.29 19.54 -4.15
CA VAL A 300 6.27 19.82 -5.60
C VAL A 300 5.69 21.21 -5.82
N PRO A 301 6.47 22.28 -5.58
CA PRO A 301 5.96 23.66 -5.68
C PRO A 301 5.68 24.12 -7.12
N ASP A 302 6.23 23.44 -8.11
CA ASP A 302 5.96 23.69 -9.53
C ASP A 302 4.63 23.07 -9.94
N GLU A 303 3.56 23.89 -9.87
CA GLU A 303 2.20 23.49 -10.20
C GLU A 303 2.06 23.07 -11.67
N GLN A 304 2.78 23.73 -12.59
CA GLN A 304 2.69 23.38 -14.01
C GLN A 304 3.29 22.01 -14.29
N SER A 305 4.42 21.69 -13.67
CA SER A 305 5.02 20.36 -13.74
C SER A 305 4.10 19.29 -13.16
N PHE A 306 3.47 19.55 -12.01
CA PHE A 306 2.51 18.63 -11.40
C PHE A 306 1.31 18.37 -12.30
N LEU A 307 0.66 19.44 -12.80
CA LEU A 307 -0.54 19.32 -13.64
C LEU A 307 -0.23 18.68 -15.00
N ALA A 308 0.95 18.88 -15.56
CA ALA A 308 1.35 18.27 -16.84
C ALA A 308 1.46 16.73 -16.75
N GLN A 309 1.75 16.20 -15.57
CA GLN A 309 1.92 14.76 -15.35
C GLN A 309 0.69 14.09 -14.75
N LEU A 310 -0.29 14.87 -14.30
CA LEU A 310 -1.43 14.41 -13.52
C LEU A 310 -2.26 13.33 -14.22
N ASP A 311 -2.54 13.47 -15.50
CA ASP A 311 -3.35 12.51 -16.26
C ASP A 311 -2.63 11.15 -16.39
N GLU A 312 -1.32 11.18 -16.65
CA GLU A 312 -0.53 9.96 -16.76
C GLU A 312 -0.35 9.28 -15.38
N MET A 313 -0.10 10.05 -14.30
CA MET A 313 -0.09 9.52 -12.94
C MET A 313 -1.43 8.87 -12.59
N THR A 314 -2.55 9.50 -12.94
CA THR A 314 -3.90 8.98 -12.72
C THR A 314 -4.11 7.64 -13.42
N ARG A 315 -3.77 7.57 -14.73
CA ARG A 315 -3.88 6.35 -15.52
C ARG A 315 -3.04 5.23 -14.94
N GLN A 316 -1.78 5.51 -14.60
CA GLN A 316 -0.89 4.51 -14.03
C GLN A 316 -1.29 4.08 -12.61
N ALA A 317 -1.87 4.96 -11.79
CA ALA A 317 -2.39 4.60 -10.48
C ALA A 317 -3.64 3.71 -10.60
N PHE A 318 -4.54 4.01 -11.54
CA PHE A 318 -5.69 3.18 -11.84
C PHE A 318 -5.27 1.75 -12.23
N ASP A 319 -4.23 1.65 -13.04
CA ASP A 319 -3.67 0.39 -13.53
C ASP A 319 -2.72 -0.30 -12.53
N ASP A 320 -2.42 0.29 -11.38
CA ASP A 320 -1.49 -0.28 -10.41
C ASP A 320 -2.05 -1.55 -9.75
N GLN A 321 -1.15 -2.49 -9.41
CA GLN A 321 -1.52 -3.78 -8.83
C GLN A 321 -2.29 -3.63 -7.51
N CYS A 322 -1.96 -2.60 -6.70
CA CYS A 322 -2.59 -2.39 -5.40
C CYS A 322 -4.04 -1.91 -5.50
N THR A 323 -4.43 -1.24 -6.58
CA THR A 323 -5.79 -0.70 -6.76
C THR A 323 -6.86 -1.79 -6.70
N GLY A 324 -6.55 -3.00 -7.15
CA GLY A 324 -7.51 -4.12 -7.21
C GLY A 324 -8.04 -4.60 -5.85
N ALA A 325 -7.29 -4.43 -4.76
CA ALA A 325 -7.69 -4.85 -3.41
C ALA A 325 -8.35 -3.72 -2.60
N ASN A 326 -8.45 -2.51 -3.17
CA ASN A 326 -9.08 -1.38 -2.50
C ASN A 326 -10.58 -1.66 -2.26
N PRO A 327 -11.14 -1.34 -1.09
CA PRO A 327 -12.53 -1.65 -0.75
C PRO A 327 -13.56 -0.95 -1.64
N ARG A 328 -13.19 0.20 -2.21
CA ARG A 328 -13.96 0.94 -3.19
C ARG A 328 -13.13 1.07 -4.46
N TYR A 329 -13.58 0.47 -5.56
CA TYR A 329 -12.86 0.57 -6.83
C TYR A 329 -13.00 1.99 -7.40
N PRO A 330 -11.89 2.74 -7.60
CA PRO A 330 -11.96 4.13 -8.01
C PRO A 330 -12.22 4.28 -9.51
N LEU A 331 -12.86 5.39 -9.91
CA LEU A 331 -12.79 5.89 -11.27
C LEU A 331 -11.50 6.70 -11.47
N MET A 332 -11.03 6.82 -12.70
CA MET A 332 -9.87 7.68 -13.02
C MET A 332 -10.13 9.14 -12.62
N SER A 333 -11.36 9.64 -12.78
CA SER A 333 -11.74 10.98 -12.33
C SER A 333 -11.64 11.16 -10.82
N GLU A 334 -11.94 10.12 -10.04
CA GLU A 334 -11.83 10.14 -8.57
C GLU A 334 -10.37 10.11 -8.12
N ILE A 335 -9.52 9.31 -8.77
CA ILE A 335 -8.07 9.32 -8.52
C ILE A 335 -7.49 10.71 -8.83
N LYS A 336 -7.84 11.28 -9.97
CA LYS A 336 -7.43 12.63 -10.35
C LYS A 336 -7.84 13.67 -9.32
N GLN A 337 -9.10 13.59 -8.84
CA GLN A 337 -9.62 14.49 -7.82
C GLN A 337 -8.87 14.36 -6.49
N MET A 338 -8.58 13.13 -6.04
CA MET A 338 -7.79 12.92 -4.82
C MET A 338 -6.38 13.52 -4.93
N TYR A 339 -5.71 13.39 -6.08
CA TYR A 339 -4.41 14.06 -6.31
C TYR A 339 -4.52 15.59 -6.22
N LEU A 340 -5.54 16.17 -6.86
CA LEU A 340 -5.77 17.62 -6.82
C LEU A 340 -6.08 18.10 -5.41
N ASN A 341 -6.90 17.35 -4.67
CA ASN A 341 -7.22 17.68 -3.27
C ASN A 341 -5.95 17.66 -2.40
N ALA A 342 -5.16 16.59 -2.49
CA ALA A 342 -3.90 16.48 -1.75
C ALA A 342 -2.88 17.57 -2.16
N TYR A 343 -2.90 18.03 -3.41
CA TYR A 343 -2.05 19.10 -3.89
C TYR A 343 -2.46 20.46 -3.30
N TYR A 344 -3.76 20.76 -3.27
CA TYR A 344 -4.28 22.05 -2.83
C TYR A 344 -4.70 22.09 -1.35
N GLY A 345 -4.52 21.02 -0.60
CA GLY A 345 -4.96 20.93 0.81
C GLY A 345 -6.48 20.96 0.97
N LYS A 346 -7.19 20.33 0.03
CA LYS A 346 -8.64 20.13 0.09
C LYS A 346 -8.92 18.72 0.60
N SER A 347 -10.14 18.50 1.06
CA SER A 347 -10.61 17.17 1.48
C SER A 347 -11.56 16.57 0.46
N PHE A 348 -11.44 15.26 0.24
CA PHE A 348 -12.39 14.54 -0.61
C PHE A 348 -13.82 14.74 -0.09
N LYS A 349 -14.70 15.13 -1.00
CA LYS A 349 -16.13 15.16 -0.79
C LYS A 349 -16.78 14.43 -1.94
N GLU A 350 -17.71 13.53 -1.62
CA GLU A 350 -18.54 12.93 -2.65
C GLU A 350 -19.30 14.07 -3.35
N GLU A 351 -19.04 14.28 -4.64
CA GLU A 351 -19.88 15.17 -5.42
C GLU A 351 -21.19 14.43 -5.71
N PRO A 352 -22.36 15.06 -5.48
CA PRO A 352 -23.58 14.53 -6.02
C PRO A 352 -23.34 14.26 -7.50
N LEU A 353 -23.72 13.08 -7.98
CA LEU A 353 -23.72 12.83 -9.41
C LEU A 353 -24.42 14.03 -10.06
N PRO A 354 -23.82 14.69 -11.05
CA PRO A 354 -24.50 15.75 -11.77
C PRO A 354 -25.83 15.14 -12.18
N ASP A 355 -26.93 15.83 -11.90
CA ASP A 355 -28.24 15.48 -12.42
C ASP A 355 -28.05 15.25 -13.93
N ALA A 356 -27.69 14.03 -14.30
CA ALA A 356 -27.79 13.56 -15.66
C ALA A 356 -29.27 13.69 -15.90
N GLY A 357 -29.69 14.71 -16.63
CA GLY A 357 -31.07 15.06 -16.90
C GLY A 357 -31.92 13.79 -16.91
N GLU A 358 -32.39 13.44 -15.75
CA GLU A 358 -32.92 12.11 -15.44
C GLU A 358 -34.14 11.91 -16.27
N SER A 359 -34.07 10.94 -17.15
CA SER A 359 -35.28 10.21 -17.43
C SER A 359 -35.63 9.43 -16.15
N ALA A 360 -36.83 9.64 -15.60
CA ALA A 360 -37.34 8.87 -14.44
C ALA A 360 -37.19 7.35 -14.63
N ASP A 361 -36.89 6.89 -15.83
CA ASP A 361 -36.68 5.53 -16.26
C ASP A 361 -35.29 4.98 -15.82
N ASP A 362 -34.25 5.82 -15.76
CA ASP A 362 -32.90 5.34 -15.41
C ASP A 362 -32.76 5.05 -13.91
N GLU A 363 -33.35 5.86 -13.04
CA GLU A 363 -33.41 5.60 -11.61
C GLU A 363 -34.25 4.35 -11.29
N HIS A 364 -35.36 4.17 -12.02
CA HIS A 364 -36.21 3.01 -11.86
C HIS A 364 -35.56 1.73 -12.31
N ASN A 365 -34.84 1.74 -13.43
CA ASN A 365 -34.11 0.61 -13.97
C ASN A 365 -32.93 0.21 -13.06
N PHE A 366 -32.20 1.18 -12.51
CA PHE A 366 -31.13 0.92 -11.55
C PHE A 366 -31.67 0.29 -10.25
N LYS A 367 -32.73 0.83 -9.68
CA LYS A 367 -33.37 0.28 -8.47
C LYS A 367 -33.97 -1.11 -8.71
N GLN A 368 -34.48 -1.39 -9.90
CA GLN A 368 -34.97 -2.72 -10.26
C GLN A 368 -33.82 -3.74 -10.45
N ALA A 369 -32.73 -3.36 -11.11
CA ALA A 369 -31.55 -4.21 -11.26
C ALA A 369 -30.95 -4.59 -9.90
N TYR A 370 -30.78 -3.63 -9.02
CA TYR A 370 -30.32 -3.83 -7.66
C TYR A 370 -31.23 -4.72 -6.79
N ARG A 371 -32.55 -4.59 -6.95
CA ARG A 371 -33.53 -5.47 -6.26
C ARG A 371 -33.52 -6.90 -6.80
N ARG A 372 -33.27 -7.08 -8.11
CA ARG A 372 -33.17 -8.42 -8.75
C ARG A 372 -31.93 -9.16 -8.29
N GLU A 373 -30.80 -8.50 -8.16
CA GLU A 373 -29.57 -9.10 -7.61
C GLU A 373 -29.77 -9.56 -6.16
N LYS A 374 -30.41 -8.73 -5.31
CA LYS A 374 -30.69 -9.11 -3.92
C LYS A 374 -31.68 -10.26 -3.77
N SER A 375 -32.59 -10.45 -4.72
CA SER A 375 -33.63 -11.50 -4.63
C SER A 375 -33.14 -12.86 -5.11
N GLY A 376 -31.92 -12.97 -5.64
CA GLY A 376 -31.39 -14.24 -6.18
C GLY A 376 -32.17 -14.80 -7.39
N VAL A 377 -33.11 -14.05 -7.94
CA VAL A 377 -33.91 -14.45 -9.09
C VAL A 377 -33.23 -13.91 -10.35
N ILE A 378 -32.35 -14.73 -10.92
CA ILE A 378 -31.98 -14.56 -12.32
C ILE A 378 -33.21 -15.00 -13.14
N GLY A 379 -34.11 -14.05 -13.39
CA GLY A 379 -35.24 -14.27 -14.28
C GLY A 379 -34.72 -14.40 -15.71
N THR A 380 -34.87 -15.56 -16.30
CA THR A 380 -34.80 -15.73 -17.74
C THR A 380 -35.71 -14.70 -18.39
N ALA A 381 -35.14 -13.85 -19.25
CA ALA A 381 -35.92 -12.99 -20.11
C ALA A 381 -36.93 -13.87 -20.87
N LYS A 382 -38.21 -13.68 -20.71
CA LYS A 382 -39.20 -14.12 -21.67
C LYS A 382 -39.14 -13.13 -22.82
N GLU A 383 -38.71 -13.64 -23.96
CA GLU A 383 -39.02 -13.02 -25.23
C GLU A 383 -40.57 -13.01 -25.41
N ASP A 384 -41.11 -11.85 -25.62
CA ASP A 384 -42.35 -11.63 -26.38
C ASP A 384 -42.11 -10.42 -27.30
#